data_ff31960a67e86c8217a082ae236cd1d9
#
_entry.id   ff31960a67e86c8217a082ae236cd1d9
#
_cell.length_a   1.000
_cell.length_b   1.000
_cell.length_c   1.000
_cell.angle_alpha   90.00
_cell.angle_beta   90.00
_cell.angle_gamma   90.00
#
_symmetry.space_group_name_H-M   'P 1'
#
loop_
_entity.id
_entity.type
_entity.pdbx_description
1 polymer ?
#
loop_
_entity_poly.entity_id
_entity_poly.type
_entity_poly.pdbx_seq_one_letter_code
_entity_poly.pdbx_strand_id
1 'polypeptide(L)'
;INKADFVACHNPSYVEKGYKMVNDVKPGGVFLINCQWDADELNEKMPAEAKRYIAKNNIQLYTVNAIDIAAKIGLGKRTNTVLQSAFFSLAKILPEEEAIGYMKEKAQKFMKKGKEIVEMNEKAIDAGATAYVKIDVPADWADAVDAPKAVSENGPEKLVKMVDSIMRPVGLMNGDSLPVSVFVDHADGTFEQGASAYEKRGVAVMVPEWNAETCAQCNQCSFVCPHATIRPYLLTEEEAANAPEGAAIVDKKAGKGKGVYKYTLAVSPLDCMGCGVCVGVCPTNSLKMVSRESQDAKQSVFDYMVANVSVKDEVADGT
;
A
#
# COMPACT_ATOMS: atom_id res chain seq x y z
N ILE A 1 -7.84 -25.18 3.75
CA ILE A 1 -6.72 -25.26 4.72
C ILE A 1 -7.03 -24.25 5.81
N ASN A 2 -7.24 -24.71 7.01
CA ASN A 2 -7.58 -23.82 8.13
C ASN A 2 -6.35 -23.23 8.82
N LYS A 3 -5.21 -23.93 8.74
CA LYS A 3 -3.94 -23.51 9.33
C LYS A 3 -2.78 -24.00 8.48
N ALA A 4 -1.75 -23.17 8.34
CA ALA A 4 -0.56 -23.43 7.54
C ALA A 4 0.70 -23.50 8.41
N ASP A 5 1.67 -24.27 7.98
CA ASP A 5 2.98 -24.37 8.65
C ASP A 5 3.83 -23.12 8.36
N PHE A 6 3.56 -22.45 7.22
CA PHE A 6 4.22 -21.24 6.78
C PHE A 6 3.22 -20.28 6.15
N VAL A 7 3.25 -19.02 6.57
CA VAL A 7 2.49 -17.90 5.97
C VAL A 7 3.43 -16.73 5.69
N ALA A 8 3.31 -16.10 4.53
CA ALA A 8 4.07 -14.92 4.18
C ALA A 8 3.18 -13.70 3.91
N CYS A 9 3.47 -12.60 4.58
CA CYS A 9 2.93 -11.29 4.27
C CYS A 9 3.87 -10.55 3.30
N HIS A 10 3.47 -10.42 2.05
CA HIS A 10 4.30 -9.83 1.01
C HIS A 10 4.27 -8.30 0.99
N ASN A 11 3.29 -7.68 1.64
CA ASN A 11 3.16 -6.22 1.72
C ASN A 11 3.02 -5.76 3.17
N PRO A 12 3.94 -4.89 3.66
CA PRO A 12 3.94 -4.46 5.05
C PRO A 12 2.67 -3.70 5.45
N SER A 13 2.02 -2.99 4.53
CA SER A 13 0.78 -2.27 4.83
C SER A 13 -0.36 -3.18 5.32
N TYR A 14 -0.33 -4.47 5.01
CA TYR A 14 -1.33 -5.43 5.49
C TYR A 14 -1.16 -5.73 6.97
N VAL A 15 0.07 -5.63 7.48
CA VAL A 15 0.33 -5.74 8.92
C VAL A 15 -0.22 -4.51 9.64
N GLU A 16 0.11 -3.29 9.18
CA GLU A 16 -0.37 -2.03 9.76
C GLU A 16 -1.90 -1.94 9.78
N LYS A 17 -2.56 -2.49 8.76
CA LYS A 17 -4.03 -2.55 8.67
C LYS A 17 -4.69 -3.61 9.55
N GLY A 18 -3.91 -4.43 10.22
CA GLY A 18 -4.43 -5.46 11.11
C GLY A 18 -5.08 -6.64 10.39
N TYR A 19 -4.69 -6.92 9.13
CA TYR A 19 -5.17 -8.12 8.45
C TYR A 19 -4.68 -9.37 9.17
N LYS A 20 -5.59 -10.30 9.44
CA LYS A 20 -5.36 -11.46 10.34
C LYS A 20 -4.57 -12.62 9.72
N MET A 21 -3.66 -12.37 8.80
CA MET A 21 -2.89 -13.41 8.11
C MET A 21 -2.08 -14.28 9.08
N VAL A 22 -1.56 -13.70 10.16
CA VAL A 22 -0.81 -14.46 11.16
C VAL A 22 -1.67 -15.51 11.87
N ASN A 23 -2.98 -15.26 11.95
CA ASN A 23 -3.90 -16.20 12.57
C ASN A 23 -4.03 -17.51 11.77
N ASP A 24 -3.62 -17.53 10.50
CA ASP A 24 -3.63 -18.74 9.68
C ASP A 24 -2.39 -19.62 9.92
N VAL A 25 -1.42 -19.16 10.69
CA VAL A 25 -0.24 -19.96 11.05
C VAL A 25 -0.57 -20.94 12.18
N LYS A 26 -0.14 -22.21 12.04
CA LYS A 26 -0.20 -23.21 13.12
C LYS A 26 0.68 -22.80 14.29
N PRO A 27 0.36 -23.19 15.53
CA PRO A 27 1.28 -23.05 16.65
C PRO A 27 2.66 -23.62 16.31
N GLY A 28 3.71 -22.86 16.60
CA GLY A 28 5.10 -23.19 16.25
C GLY A 28 5.49 -23.00 14.78
N GLY A 29 4.54 -22.63 13.93
CA GLY A 29 4.78 -22.38 12.50
C GLY A 29 5.55 -21.08 12.23
N VAL A 30 5.78 -20.78 10.97
CA VAL A 30 6.58 -19.64 10.49
C VAL A 30 5.69 -18.55 9.93
N PHE A 31 5.94 -17.30 10.34
CA PHE A 31 5.39 -16.09 9.73
C PHE A 31 6.50 -15.22 9.20
N LEU A 32 6.52 -14.99 7.88
CA LEU A 32 7.49 -14.14 7.20
C LEU A 32 6.83 -12.84 6.75
N ILE A 33 7.44 -11.71 7.04
CA ILE A 33 6.98 -10.39 6.59
C ILE A 33 8.02 -9.78 5.65
N ASN A 34 7.58 -9.39 4.45
CA ASN A 34 8.38 -8.57 3.55
C ASN A 34 8.22 -7.10 3.94
N CYS A 35 9.20 -6.54 4.64
CA CYS A 35 9.20 -5.15 5.08
C CYS A 35 10.61 -4.59 5.16
N GLN A 36 10.69 -3.26 5.23
CA GLN A 36 11.93 -2.50 5.42
C GLN A 36 12.17 -2.14 6.89
N TRP A 37 11.28 -2.57 7.79
CA TRP A 37 11.28 -2.21 9.19
C TRP A 37 12.38 -2.90 9.97
N ASP A 38 13.00 -2.17 10.88
CA ASP A 38 13.81 -2.75 11.93
C ASP A 38 12.94 -3.37 13.05
N ALA A 39 13.56 -3.86 14.12
CA ALA A 39 12.84 -4.52 15.20
C ALA A 39 11.92 -3.57 15.99
N ASP A 40 12.35 -2.32 16.16
CA ASP A 40 11.59 -1.30 16.91
C ASP A 40 10.38 -0.82 16.09
N GLU A 41 10.60 -0.51 14.81
CA GLU A 41 9.52 -0.17 13.87
C GLU A 41 8.52 -1.31 13.73
N LEU A 42 8.99 -2.55 13.65
CA LEU A 42 8.11 -3.72 13.59
C LEU A 42 7.26 -3.84 14.87
N ASN A 43 7.87 -3.60 16.04
CA ASN A 43 7.14 -3.59 17.30
C ASN A 43 6.08 -2.49 17.34
N GLU A 44 6.38 -1.29 16.85
CA GLU A 44 5.41 -0.20 16.80
C GLU A 44 4.24 -0.49 15.87
N LYS A 45 4.53 -0.97 14.65
CA LYS A 45 3.55 -1.17 13.56
C LYS A 45 2.73 -2.45 13.68
N MET A 46 3.18 -3.43 14.47
CA MET A 46 2.47 -4.71 14.64
C MET A 46 1.22 -4.53 15.53
N PRO A 47 0.01 -4.87 15.03
CA PRO A 47 -1.21 -4.81 15.83
C PRO A 47 -1.15 -5.72 17.07
N ALA A 48 -1.76 -5.27 18.16
CA ALA A 48 -1.75 -6.00 19.44
C ALA A 48 -2.33 -7.42 19.33
N GLU A 49 -3.38 -7.61 18.52
CA GLU A 49 -3.94 -8.96 18.28
C GLU A 49 -2.92 -9.90 17.62
N ALA A 50 -2.18 -9.40 16.62
CA ALA A 50 -1.12 -10.17 15.97
C ALA A 50 0.03 -10.49 16.93
N LYS A 51 0.46 -9.51 17.75
CA LYS A 51 1.47 -9.72 18.81
C LYS A 51 1.08 -10.83 19.76
N ARG A 52 -0.15 -10.76 20.31
CA ARG A 52 -0.68 -11.78 21.22
C ARG A 52 -0.72 -13.16 20.55
N TYR A 53 -1.15 -13.23 19.30
CA TYR A 53 -1.20 -14.51 18.59
C TYR A 53 0.19 -15.11 18.41
N ILE A 54 1.16 -14.32 17.97
CA ILE A 54 2.56 -14.72 17.77
C ILE A 54 3.14 -15.25 19.08
N ALA A 55 3.04 -14.49 20.17
CA ALA A 55 3.62 -14.85 21.45
C ALA A 55 2.95 -16.12 22.06
N LYS A 56 1.61 -16.17 22.09
CA LYS A 56 0.85 -17.28 22.69
C LYS A 56 0.96 -18.60 21.93
N ASN A 57 1.22 -18.55 20.63
CA ASN A 57 1.34 -19.74 19.77
C ASN A 57 2.78 -20.07 19.40
N ASN A 58 3.77 -19.42 19.99
CA ASN A 58 5.20 -19.61 19.69
C ASN A 58 5.51 -19.54 18.18
N ILE A 59 4.90 -18.59 17.47
CA ILE A 59 5.11 -18.40 16.04
C ILE A 59 6.55 -17.92 15.81
N GLN A 60 7.25 -18.56 14.90
CA GLN A 60 8.57 -18.15 14.46
C GLN A 60 8.44 -16.96 13.50
N LEU A 61 8.76 -15.76 13.98
CA LEU A 61 8.64 -14.53 13.23
C LEU A 61 9.94 -14.22 12.48
N TYR A 62 9.82 -13.93 11.18
CA TYR A 62 10.93 -13.51 10.34
C TYR A 62 10.55 -12.28 9.53
N THR A 63 11.54 -11.45 9.22
CA THR A 63 11.43 -10.35 8.24
C THR A 63 12.40 -10.57 7.10
N VAL A 64 12.09 -9.99 5.94
CA VAL A 64 12.98 -9.91 4.78
C VAL A 64 12.73 -8.61 4.04
N ASN A 65 13.78 -7.87 3.70
CA ASN A 65 13.66 -6.67 2.88
C ASN A 65 13.90 -7.00 1.39
N ALA A 66 12.96 -7.74 0.80
CA ALA A 66 13.05 -8.14 -0.60
C ALA A 66 12.95 -6.95 -1.57
N ILE A 67 12.39 -5.83 -1.13
CA ILE A 67 12.22 -4.61 -1.94
C ILE A 67 13.59 -4.00 -2.25
N ASP A 68 14.39 -3.75 -1.22
CA ASP A 68 15.72 -3.17 -1.38
C ASP A 68 16.69 -4.15 -2.04
N ILE A 69 16.57 -5.45 -1.72
CA ILE A 69 17.38 -6.49 -2.36
C ILE A 69 17.12 -6.50 -3.87
N ALA A 70 15.86 -6.53 -4.30
CA ALA A 70 15.50 -6.53 -5.72
C ALA A 70 15.97 -5.24 -6.43
N ALA A 71 15.82 -4.09 -5.77
CA ALA A 71 16.28 -2.80 -6.30
C ALA A 71 17.81 -2.75 -6.49
N LYS A 72 18.57 -3.19 -5.49
CA LYS A 72 20.06 -3.23 -5.53
C LYS A 72 20.61 -4.18 -6.60
N ILE A 73 19.92 -5.28 -6.87
CA ILE A 73 20.30 -6.26 -7.90
C ILE A 73 19.96 -5.78 -9.31
N GLY A 74 19.06 -4.76 -9.44
CA GLY A 74 18.59 -4.28 -10.74
C GLY A 74 17.26 -4.90 -11.21
N LEU A 75 16.59 -5.67 -10.37
CA LEU A 75 15.27 -6.25 -10.65
C LEU A 75 14.13 -5.25 -10.44
N GLY A 76 14.41 -4.05 -9.92
CA GLY A 76 13.41 -3.02 -9.63
C GLY A 76 12.41 -3.51 -8.59
N LYS A 77 11.12 -3.53 -8.94
CA LYS A 77 10.03 -3.94 -8.02
C LYS A 77 9.77 -5.47 -8.00
N ARG A 78 10.58 -6.28 -8.65
CA ARG A 78 10.36 -7.73 -8.79
C ARG A 78 10.92 -8.50 -7.61
N THR A 79 10.18 -8.55 -6.53
CA THR A 79 10.58 -9.19 -5.26
C THR A 79 10.29 -10.70 -5.23
N ASN A 80 9.51 -11.23 -6.17
CA ASN A 80 9.01 -12.60 -6.16
C ASN A 80 10.11 -13.67 -6.06
N THR A 81 11.23 -13.50 -6.77
CA THR A 81 12.35 -14.45 -6.75
C THR A 81 13.02 -14.50 -5.38
N VAL A 82 13.23 -13.32 -4.76
CA VAL A 82 13.81 -13.22 -3.40
C VAL A 82 12.88 -13.90 -2.38
N LEU A 83 11.59 -13.58 -2.43
CA LEU A 83 10.59 -14.13 -1.50
C LEU A 83 10.39 -15.64 -1.67
N GLN A 84 10.43 -16.15 -2.91
CA GLN A 84 10.35 -17.58 -3.18
C GLN A 84 11.57 -18.33 -2.62
N SER A 85 12.75 -17.76 -2.73
CA SER A 85 13.96 -18.33 -2.17
C SER A 85 13.90 -18.38 -0.64
N ALA A 86 13.51 -17.26 0.00
CA ALA A 86 13.29 -17.22 1.45
C ALA A 86 12.24 -18.26 1.92
N PHE A 87 11.18 -18.45 1.13
CA PHE A 87 10.18 -19.48 1.41
C PHE A 87 10.81 -20.88 1.46
N PHE A 88 11.57 -21.28 0.45
CA PHE A 88 12.17 -22.62 0.41
C PHE A 88 13.16 -22.85 1.55
N SER A 89 13.95 -21.83 1.90
CA SER A 89 14.91 -21.93 3.02
C SER A 89 14.21 -22.03 4.38
N LEU A 90 13.08 -21.33 4.59
CA LEU A 90 12.36 -21.32 5.86
C LEU A 90 11.35 -22.48 5.99
N ALA A 91 10.63 -22.81 4.95
CA ALA A 91 9.58 -23.83 4.97
C ALA A 91 10.14 -25.27 4.96
N LYS A 92 11.40 -25.45 4.54
CA LYS A 92 12.14 -26.76 4.56
C LYS A 92 11.36 -27.90 3.90
N ILE A 93 10.65 -27.62 2.82
CA ILE A 93 9.86 -28.62 2.06
C ILE A 93 10.80 -29.57 1.32
N LEU A 94 11.93 -29.04 0.87
CA LEU A 94 13.03 -29.74 0.22
C LEU A 94 14.35 -29.41 0.90
N PRO A 95 15.41 -30.21 0.72
CA PRO A 95 16.75 -29.77 1.09
C PRO A 95 17.07 -28.42 0.42
N GLU A 96 17.63 -27.48 1.17
CA GLU A 96 17.82 -26.09 0.72
C GLU A 96 18.64 -26.01 -0.56
N GLU A 97 19.77 -26.74 -0.61
CA GLU A 97 20.64 -26.78 -1.79
C GLU A 97 19.90 -27.27 -3.05
N GLU A 98 19.04 -28.26 -2.90
CA GLU A 98 18.24 -28.82 -4.00
C GLU A 98 17.21 -27.79 -4.48
N ALA A 99 16.49 -27.15 -3.57
CA ALA A 99 15.50 -26.12 -3.88
C ALA A 99 16.15 -24.94 -4.62
N ILE A 100 17.29 -24.44 -4.12
CA ILE A 100 18.07 -23.35 -4.74
C ILE A 100 18.58 -23.79 -6.12
N GLY A 101 19.05 -25.02 -6.27
CA GLY A 101 19.48 -25.58 -7.54
C GLY A 101 18.35 -25.57 -8.59
N TYR A 102 17.16 -26.02 -8.24
CA TYR A 102 16.00 -26.00 -9.12
C TYR A 102 15.56 -24.55 -9.48
N MET A 103 15.63 -23.63 -8.54
CA MET A 103 15.33 -22.22 -8.81
C MET A 103 16.30 -21.63 -9.83
N LYS A 104 17.61 -21.90 -9.69
CA LYS A 104 18.64 -21.44 -10.64
C LYS A 104 18.47 -22.09 -12.02
N GLU A 105 18.17 -23.38 -12.08
CA GLU A 105 17.82 -24.05 -13.33
C GLU A 105 16.64 -23.37 -14.03
N LYS A 106 15.58 -23.07 -13.28
CA LYS A 106 14.42 -22.35 -13.83
C LYS A 106 14.72 -20.93 -14.27
N ALA A 107 15.70 -20.26 -13.64
CA ALA A 107 16.14 -18.92 -14.06
C ALA A 107 16.77 -18.93 -15.46
N GLN A 108 17.32 -20.06 -15.94
CA GLN A 108 17.89 -20.21 -17.28
C GLN A 108 16.86 -19.93 -18.40
N LYS A 109 15.54 -20.07 -18.14
CA LYS A 109 14.48 -19.68 -19.09
C LYS A 109 14.60 -18.21 -19.54
N PHE A 110 15.20 -17.36 -18.71
CA PHE A 110 15.42 -15.95 -19.03
C PHE A 110 16.61 -15.69 -19.96
N MET A 111 17.40 -16.72 -20.33
CA MET A 111 18.54 -16.58 -21.23
C MET A 111 18.17 -15.91 -22.56
N LYS A 112 16.94 -16.12 -23.05
CA LYS A 112 16.41 -15.45 -24.26
C LYS A 112 16.32 -13.93 -24.10
N LYS A 113 16.31 -13.41 -22.87
CA LYS A 113 16.26 -11.96 -22.55
C LYS A 113 17.63 -11.37 -22.27
N GLY A 114 18.68 -12.20 -22.28
CA GLY A 114 20.07 -11.82 -21.99
C GLY A 114 20.64 -12.50 -20.76
N LYS A 115 21.95 -12.76 -20.80
CA LYS A 115 22.69 -13.41 -19.72
C LYS A 115 22.62 -12.60 -18.40
N GLU A 116 22.64 -11.27 -18.48
CA GLU A 116 22.53 -10.38 -17.34
C GLU A 116 21.23 -10.59 -16.53
N ILE A 117 20.13 -10.88 -17.24
CA ILE A 117 18.85 -11.14 -16.58
C ILE A 117 18.87 -12.46 -15.80
N VAL A 118 19.57 -13.47 -16.31
CA VAL A 118 19.79 -14.74 -15.60
C VAL A 118 20.62 -14.49 -14.36
N GLU A 119 21.76 -13.80 -14.48
CA GLU A 119 22.66 -13.49 -13.37
C GLU A 119 21.95 -12.66 -12.27
N MET A 120 21.09 -11.68 -12.64
CA MET A 120 20.29 -10.94 -11.68
C MET A 120 19.32 -11.86 -10.93
N ASN A 121 18.66 -12.81 -11.61
CA ASN A 121 17.77 -13.75 -10.94
C ASN A 121 18.53 -14.72 -10.03
N GLU A 122 19.71 -15.21 -10.44
CA GLU A 122 20.56 -16.07 -9.59
C GLU A 122 21.01 -15.33 -8.34
N LYS A 123 21.46 -14.08 -8.45
CA LYS A 123 21.76 -13.22 -7.30
C LYS A 123 20.58 -13.02 -6.36
N ALA A 124 19.37 -12.86 -6.91
CA ALA A 124 18.16 -12.72 -6.13
C ALA A 124 17.78 -14.01 -5.38
N ILE A 125 18.02 -15.18 -5.99
CA ILE A 125 17.85 -16.49 -5.36
C ILE A 125 18.82 -16.64 -4.18
N ASP A 126 20.11 -16.37 -4.40
CA ASP A 126 21.13 -16.49 -3.35
C ASP A 126 20.86 -15.51 -2.19
N ALA A 127 20.53 -14.27 -2.51
CA ALA A 127 20.19 -13.28 -1.51
C ALA A 127 18.93 -13.67 -0.69
N GLY A 128 17.89 -14.17 -1.35
CA GLY A 128 16.65 -14.59 -0.68
C GLY A 128 16.86 -15.74 0.29
N ALA A 129 17.77 -16.66 -0.02
CA ALA A 129 18.08 -17.81 0.83
C ALA A 129 18.71 -17.42 2.19
N THR A 130 19.30 -16.23 2.29
CA THR A 130 20.09 -15.83 3.47
C THR A 130 19.72 -14.48 4.09
N ALA A 131 18.94 -13.67 3.40
CA ALA A 131 18.67 -12.28 3.80
C ALA A 131 17.51 -12.12 4.79
N TYR A 132 16.80 -13.17 5.15
CA TYR A 132 15.77 -13.10 6.18
C TYR A 132 16.37 -13.03 7.58
N VAL A 133 15.71 -12.29 8.46
CA VAL A 133 16.13 -12.07 9.84
C VAL A 133 15.08 -12.68 10.77
N LYS A 134 15.53 -13.51 11.70
CA LYS A 134 14.66 -14.00 12.78
C LYS A 134 14.47 -12.91 13.81
N ILE A 135 13.22 -12.67 14.18
CA ILE A 135 12.87 -11.69 15.21
C ILE A 135 12.65 -12.42 16.54
N ASP A 136 13.35 -11.97 17.55
CA ASP A 136 13.11 -12.41 18.93
C ASP A 136 11.81 -11.76 19.40
N VAL A 137 10.78 -12.59 19.65
CA VAL A 137 9.45 -12.12 20.06
C VAL A 137 9.51 -11.62 21.50
N PRO A 138 9.21 -10.32 21.76
CA PRO A 138 9.20 -9.80 23.12
C PRO A 138 8.16 -10.50 24.00
N ALA A 139 8.50 -10.75 25.27
CA ALA A 139 7.61 -11.45 26.19
C ALA A 139 6.32 -10.68 26.48
N ASP A 140 6.37 -9.35 26.48
CA ASP A 140 5.23 -8.44 26.70
C ASP A 140 4.22 -8.46 25.56
N TRP A 141 4.56 -9.01 24.39
CA TRP A 141 3.61 -9.21 23.30
C TRP A 141 2.42 -10.09 23.67
N ALA A 142 2.60 -11.01 24.62
CA ALA A 142 1.50 -11.86 25.10
C ALA A 142 0.34 -11.07 25.73
N ASP A 143 0.64 -9.89 26.27
CA ASP A 143 -0.31 -9.02 26.97
C ASP A 143 -0.54 -7.67 26.26
N ALA A 144 -0.16 -7.58 24.98
CA ALA A 144 -0.34 -6.37 24.18
C ALA A 144 -1.82 -5.92 24.16
N VAL A 145 -2.06 -4.62 24.33
CA VAL A 145 -3.40 -4.03 24.44
C VAL A 145 -3.83 -3.47 23.09
N ASP A 146 -5.07 -3.73 22.68
CA ASP A 146 -5.63 -3.21 21.44
C ASP A 146 -5.81 -1.69 21.50
N ALA A 147 -5.48 -1.02 20.39
CA ALA A 147 -5.86 0.36 20.19
C ALA A 147 -7.40 0.49 20.10
N PRO A 148 -7.98 1.65 20.44
CA PRO A 148 -9.40 1.90 20.24
C PRO A 148 -9.81 1.60 18.79
N LYS A 149 -10.98 0.95 18.61
CA LYS A 149 -11.49 0.68 17.26
C LYS A 149 -11.77 2.01 16.55
N ALA A 150 -11.25 2.15 15.34
CA ALA A 150 -11.64 3.26 14.48
C ALA A 150 -13.13 3.15 14.15
N VAL A 151 -13.86 4.26 14.30
CA VAL A 151 -15.25 4.40 13.94
C VAL A 151 -15.34 5.45 12.83
N SER A 152 -16.22 5.24 11.87
CA SER A 152 -16.47 6.22 10.80
C SER A 152 -17.41 7.30 11.33
N GLU A 153 -16.90 8.51 11.50
CA GLU A 153 -17.68 9.61 12.09
C GLU A 153 -18.38 10.49 11.05
N ASN A 154 -17.91 10.47 9.78
CA ASN A 154 -18.39 11.38 8.75
C ASN A 154 -18.92 10.62 7.53
N GLY A 155 -20.10 11.05 7.04
CA GLY A 155 -20.71 10.54 5.83
C GLY A 155 -22.19 10.24 5.97
N PRO A 156 -22.88 9.83 4.88
CA PRO A 156 -24.28 9.41 4.95
C PRO A 156 -24.46 8.24 5.92
N GLU A 157 -25.48 8.28 6.75
CA GLU A 157 -25.72 7.30 7.83
C GLU A 157 -25.71 5.84 7.35
N LYS A 158 -26.39 5.55 6.24
CA LYS A 158 -26.42 4.20 5.65
C LYS A 158 -25.03 3.73 5.24
N LEU A 159 -24.24 4.62 4.62
CA LEU A 159 -22.86 4.32 4.18
C LEU A 159 -21.98 4.02 5.39
N VAL A 160 -21.99 4.87 6.40
CA VAL A 160 -21.22 4.68 7.64
C VAL A 160 -21.60 3.37 8.34
N LYS A 161 -22.91 3.10 8.46
CA LYS A 161 -23.41 1.83 9.03
C LYS A 161 -22.87 0.62 8.27
N MET A 162 -22.93 0.61 6.95
CA MET A 162 -22.42 -0.48 6.11
C MET A 162 -20.91 -0.62 6.24
N VAL A 163 -20.18 0.48 6.23
CA VAL A 163 -18.71 0.48 6.39
C VAL A 163 -18.32 -0.16 7.72
N ASP A 164 -18.92 0.25 8.82
CA ASP A 164 -18.53 -0.21 10.15
C ASP A 164 -19.04 -1.62 10.48
N SER A 165 -20.23 -2.00 9.99
CA SER A 165 -20.81 -3.30 10.29
C SER A 165 -20.41 -4.43 9.34
N ILE A 166 -20.03 -4.12 8.09
CA ILE A 166 -19.70 -5.11 7.06
C ILE A 166 -18.29 -4.91 6.52
N MET A 167 -18.02 -3.74 5.90
CA MET A 167 -16.79 -3.55 5.13
C MET A 167 -15.52 -3.67 5.97
N ARG A 168 -15.47 -3.04 7.14
CA ARG A 168 -14.32 -3.11 8.05
C ARG A 168 -14.08 -4.51 8.61
N PRO A 169 -15.09 -5.21 9.19
CA PRO A 169 -14.91 -6.59 9.64
C PRO A 169 -14.45 -7.53 8.52
N VAL A 170 -15.03 -7.42 7.32
CA VAL A 170 -14.64 -8.23 6.17
C VAL A 170 -13.21 -7.89 5.73
N GLY A 171 -12.86 -6.61 5.65
CA GLY A 171 -11.51 -6.13 5.34
C GLY A 171 -10.45 -6.62 6.34
N LEU A 172 -10.82 -6.80 7.60
CA LEU A 172 -9.97 -7.37 8.65
C LEU A 172 -9.98 -8.92 8.68
N MET A 173 -10.52 -9.56 7.63
CA MET A 173 -10.64 -11.03 7.53
C MET A 173 -11.48 -11.65 8.66
N ASN A 174 -12.47 -10.91 9.18
CA ASN A 174 -13.35 -11.33 10.27
C ASN A 174 -14.81 -11.49 9.82
N GLY A 175 -15.02 -11.63 8.50
CA GLY A 175 -16.36 -11.75 7.91
C GLY A 175 -17.16 -12.94 8.41
N ASP A 176 -16.50 -14.08 8.69
CA ASP A 176 -17.14 -15.29 9.18
C ASP A 176 -17.78 -15.14 10.59
N SER A 177 -17.39 -14.11 11.33
CA SER A 177 -17.99 -13.78 12.64
C SER A 177 -19.30 -12.98 12.53
N LEU A 178 -19.63 -12.50 11.33
CA LEU A 178 -20.81 -11.66 11.11
C LEU A 178 -22.08 -12.53 11.00
N PRO A 179 -23.15 -12.18 11.73
CA PRO A 179 -24.42 -12.87 11.56
C PRO A 179 -25.06 -12.51 10.20
N VAL A 180 -25.79 -13.46 9.60
CA VAL A 180 -26.47 -13.25 8.31
C VAL A 180 -27.39 -12.04 8.32
N SER A 181 -27.99 -11.72 9.47
CA SER A 181 -28.87 -10.56 9.64
C SER A 181 -28.22 -9.20 9.36
N VAL A 182 -26.88 -9.11 9.40
CA VAL A 182 -26.15 -7.87 9.05
C VAL A 182 -26.31 -7.53 7.56
N PHE A 183 -26.53 -8.52 6.71
CA PHE A 183 -26.64 -8.37 5.25
C PHE A 183 -28.09 -8.15 4.75
N VAL A 184 -29.08 -8.07 5.64
CA VAL A 184 -30.51 -7.95 5.23
C VAL A 184 -30.76 -6.71 4.35
N ASP A 185 -30.14 -5.58 4.68
CA ASP A 185 -30.27 -4.34 3.92
C ASP A 185 -29.56 -4.40 2.54
N HIS A 186 -28.76 -5.46 2.31
CA HIS A 186 -27.96 -5.69 1.10
C HIS A 186 -28.22 -7.08 0.48
N ALA A 187 -29.43 -7.63 0.71
CA ALA A 187 -29.77 -8.98 0.26
C ALA A 187 -29.79 -9.13 -1.28
N ASP A 188 -29.92 -8.03 -1.99
CA ASP A 188 -29.86 -7.94 -3.46
C ASP A 188 -28.41 -7.80 -4.00
N GLY A 189 -27.41 -7.75 -3.12
CA GLY A 189 -25.98 -7.57 -3.48
C GLY A 189 -25.57 -6.12 -3.72
N THR A 190 -26.45 -5.14 -3.50
CA THR A 190 -26.08 -3.73 -3.61
C THR A 190 -25.34 -3.24 -2.37
N PHE A 191 -24.41 -2.30 -2.56
CA PHE A 191 -23.67 -1.62 -1.50
C PHE A 191 -23.76 -0.11 -1.70
N GLU A 192 -23.63 0.63 -0.60
CA GLU A 192 -23.67 2.09 -0.63
C GLU A 192 -22.46 2.66 -1.40
N GLN A 193 -22.73 3.62 -2.28
CA GLN A 193 -21.67 4.29 -3.04
C GLN A 193 -20.79 5.16 -2.14
N GLY A 194 -19.53 5.30 -2.50
CA GLY A 194 -18.55 6.09 -1.74
C GLY A 194 -17.80 5.30 -0.68
N ALA A 195 -18.07 4.01 -0.51
CA ALA A 195 -17.41 3.15 0.49
C ALA A 195 -15.88 3.12 0.36
N SER A 196 -15.32 3.28 -0.86
CA SER A 196 -13.89 3.34 -1.10
C SER A 196 -13.17 4.47 -0.37
N ALA A 197 -13.87 5.54 0.01
CA ALA A 197 -13.30 6.62 0.82
C ALA A 197 -12.84 6.15 2.20
N TYR A 198 -13.44 5.08 2.71
CA TYR A 198 -13.14 4.51 4.03
C TYR A 198 -12.12 3.36 3.97
N GLU A 199 -11.68 2.96 2.77
CA GLU A 199 -10.69 1.91 2.57
C GLU A 199 -9.40 2.48 1.96
N LYS A 200 -8.51 2.97 2.80
CA LYS A 200 -7.19 3.48 2.38
C LYS A 200 -6.14 2.37 2.58
N ARG A 201 -5.73 1.71 1.51
CA ARG A 201 -4.86 0.51 1.61
C ARG A 201 -3.39 0.82 1.84
N GLY A 202 -2.86 1.93 1.33
CA GLY A 202 -1.47 2.33 1.51
C GLY A 202 -0.45 1.29 1.02
N VAL A 203 -0.76 0.57 -0.08
CA VAL A 203 0.05 -0.56 -0.55
C VAL A 203 1.32 -0.15 -1.30
N ALA A 204 1.41 1.10 -1.75
CA ALA A 204 2.58 1.60 -2.47
C ALA A 204 3.72 1.87 -1.52
N VAL A 205 4.91 1.35 -1.82
CA VAL A 205 6.17 1.72 -1.13
C VAL A 205 6.66 3.09 -1.60
N MET A 206 6.48 3.36 -2.90
CA MET A 206 6.88 4.62 -3.55
C MET A 206 5.66 5.27 -4.20
N VAL A 207 5.49 6.58 -3.98
CA VAL A 207 4.40 7.38 -4.54
C VAL A 207 4.96 8.62 -5.25
N PRO A 208 4.21 9.25 -6.17
CA PRO A 208 4.69 10.46 -6.85
C PRO A 208 4.65 11.67 -5.92
N GLU A 209 5.77 12.35 -5.80
CA GLU A 209 5.87 13.71 -5.26
C GLU A 209 5.77 14.70 -6.40
N TRP A 210 4.94 15.74 -6.23
CA TRP A 210 4.73 16.77 -7.23
C TRP A 210 5.53 18.05 -6.94
N ASN A 211 6.26 18.52 -7.95
CA ASN A 211 6.89 19.84 -7.94
C ASN A 211 6.01 20.83 -8.73
N ALA A 212 5.41 21.77 -8.00
CA ALA A 212 4.49 22.75 -8.56
C ALA A 212 5.18 23.77 -9.47
N GLU A 213 6.45 24.14 -9.19
CA GLU A 213 7.17 25.17 -9.93
C GLU A 213 7.48 24.75 -11.36
N THR A 214 7.84 23.48 -11.56
CA THR A 214 8.19 22.96 -12.90
C THR A 214 6.99 22.43 -13.66
N CYS A 215 5.82 22.31 -13.03
CA CYS A 215 4.63 21.71 -13.62
C CYS A 215 4.06 22.55 -14.77
N ALA A 216 3.83 21.91 -15.93
CA ALA A 216 3.16 22.55 -17.07
C ALA A 216 1.64 22.65 -16.94
N GLN A 217 1.04 22.06 -15.91
CA GLN A 217 -0.43 21.97 -15.68
C GLN A 217 -1.19 21.30 -16.85
N CYS A 218 -0.53 20.36 -17.53
CA CYS A 218 -1.12 19.66 -18.68
C CYS A 218 -2.05 18.48 -18.31
N ASN A 219 -2.12 18.11 -17.05
CA ASN A 219 -2.98 17.06 -16.48
C ASN A 219 -2.78 15.64 -17.04
N GLN A 220 -1.75 15.37 -17.85
CA GLN A 220 -1.48 14.05 -18.42
C GLN A 220 -1.32 12.99 -17.32
N CYS A 221 -0.68 13.33 -16.19
CA CYS A 221 -0.51 12.44 -15.05
C CYS A 221 -1.84 12.00 -14.41
N SER A 222 -2.80 12.91 -14.33
CA SER A 222 -4.15 12.60 -13.84
C SER A 222 -4.91 11.72 -14.83
N PHE A 223 -4.81 12.02 -16.12
CA PHE A 223 -5.50 11.27 -17.18
C PHE A 223 -5.07 9.80 -17.26
N VAL A 224 -3.78 9.51 -17.05
CA VAL A 224 -3.25 8.13 -17.13
C VAL A 224 -3.29 7.38 -15.80
N CYS A 225 -3.71 8.01 -14.70
CA CYS A 225 -3.72 7.37 -13.40
C CYS A 225 -4.82 6.31 -13.32
N PRO A 226 -4.49 5.00 -13.20
CA PRO A 226 -5.49 3.93 -13.23
C PRO A 226 -6.42 3.93 -12.02
N HIS A 227 -6.03 4.61 -10.93
CA HIS A 227 -6.78 4.68 -9.69
C HIS A 227 -7.36 6.08 -9.39
N ALA A 228 -7.21 7.04 -10.33
CA ALA A 228 -7.66 8.43 -10.15
C ALA A 228 -7.17 9.08 -8.83
N THR A 229 -5.96 8.70 -8.41
CA THR A 229 -5.34 9.20 -7.15
C THR A 229 -4.59 10.51 -7.34
N ILE A 230 -4.47 10.97 -8.58
CA ILE A 230 -3.89 12.26 -8.94
C ILE A 230 -5.00 13.09 -9.54
N ARG A 231 -5.35 14.18 -8.86
CA ARG A 231 -6.47 15.05 -9.28
C ARG A 231 -6.04 16.50 -9.32
N PRO A 232 -6.23 17.19 -10.48
CA PRO A 232 -6.04 18.63 -10.59
C PRO A 232 -7.26 19.36 -10.01
N TYR A 233 -7.02 20.48 -9.35
CA TYR A 233 -8.06 21.36 -8.84
C TYR A 233 -7.76 22.80 -9.23
N LEU A 234 -8.83 23.52 -9.55
CA LEU A 234 -8.84 24.97 -9.61
C LEU A 234 -9.52 25.51 -8.36
N LEU A 235 -8.87 26.44 -7.69
CA LEU A 235 -9.33 27.00 -6.42
C LEU A 235 -9.60 28.49 -6.59
N THR A 236 -10.65 28.98 -5.93
CA THR A 236 -10.80 30.40 -5.66
C THR A 236 -9.74 30.86 -4.65
N GLU A 237 -9.56 32.16 -4.46
CA GLU A 237 -8.66 32.68 -3.42
C GLU A 237 -9.10 32.22 -2.01
N GLU A 238 -10.40 32.15 -1.77
CA GLU A 238 -10.96 31.68 -0.51
C GLU A 238 -10.70 30.18 -0.26
N GLU A 239 -10.94 29.33 -1.27
CA GLU A 239 -10.65 27.89 -1.18
C GLU A 239 -9.15 27.64 -0.98
N ALA A 240 -8.30 28.46 -1.61
CA ALA A 240 -6.86 28.37 -1.46
C ALA A 240 -6.38 28.82 -0.06
N ALA A 241 -6.99 29.87 0.48
CA ALA A 241 -6.65 30.39 1.82
C ALA A 241 -7.03 29.42 2.95
N ASN A 242 -8.07 28.60 2.74
CA ASN A 242 -8.53 27.61 3.70
C ASN A 242 -7.88 26.23 3.53
N ALA A 243 -6.97 26.07 2.56
CA ALA A 243 -6.32 24.78 2.30
C ALA A 243 -5.39 24.38 3.45
N PRO A 244 -5.25 23.06 3.74
CA PRO A 244 -4.39 22.57 4.81
C PRO A 244 -2.93 22.99 4.60
N GLU A 245 -2.20 23.08 5.72
CA GLU A 245 -0.76 23.26 5.69
C GLU A 245 -0.10 22.15 4.84
N GLY A 246 0.87 22.55 4.02
CA GLY A 246 1.54 21.64 3.09
C GLY A 246 0.85 21.48 1.74
N ALA A 247 -0.30 22.14 1.48
CA ALA A 247 -0.86 22.20 0.14
C ALA A 247 0.02 23.08 -0.76
N ALA A 248 0.59 22.50 -1.82
CA ALA A 248 1.30 23.27 -2.84
C ALA A 248 0.28 23.89 -3.78
N ILE A 249 0.11 25.21 -3.72
CA ILE A 249 -0.86 25.97 -4.51
C ILE A 249 -0.10 27.03 -5.31
N VAL A 250 -0.35 27.09 -6.61
CA VAL A 250 0.28 28.02 -7.55
C VAL A 250 -0.76 28.71 -8.41
N ASP A 251 -0.38 29.75 -9.11
CA ASP A 251 -1.27 30.38 -10.07
C ASP A 251 -1.63 29.44 -11.23
N LYS A 252 -2.88 29.47 -11.66
CA LYS A 252 -3.30 28.80 -12.88
C LYS A 252 -2.55 29.41 -14.06
N LYS A 253 -1.82 28.61 -14.83
CA LYS A 253 -1.16 29.08 -16.04
C LYS A 253 -2.16 29.54 -17.10
N ALA A 254 -1.79 30.55 -17.86
CA ALA A 254 -2.61 31.07 -18.97
C ALA A 254 -2.95 29.93 -19.94
N GLY A 255 -4.21 29.83 -20.31
CA GLY A 255 -4.74 28.82 -21.21
C GLY A 255 -6.21 29.08 -21.50
N LYS A 256 -6.85 28.19 -22.22
CA LYS A 256 -8.30 28.24 -22.45
C LYS A 256 -9.06 28.15 -21.13
N GLY A 257 -10.04 29.00 -20.96
CA GLY A 257 -10.88 29.06 -19.77
C GLY A 257 -10.90 30.43 -19.09
N LYS A 258 -12.05 30.88 -18.62
CA LYS A 258 -12.27 32.18 -17.99
C LYS A 258 -11.92 32.10 -16.48
N GLY A 259 -11.70 33.26 -15.88
CA GLY A 259 -11.50 33.42 -14.43
C GLY A 259 -10.04 33.37 -13.96
N VAL A 260 -9.82 33.97 -12.80
CA VAL A 260 -8.54 33.95 -12.09
C VAL A 260 -8.64 32.89 -11.00
N TYR A 261 -7.86 31.83 -11.14
CA TYR A 261 -7.86 30.71 -10.20
C TYR A 261 -6.45 30.35 -9.77
N LYS A 262 -6.35 29.77 -8.60
CA LYS A 262 -5.17 29.02 -8.18
C LYS A 262 -5.28 27.59 -8.70
N TYR A 263 -4.14 26.90 -8.77
CA TYR A 263 -4.04 25.52 -9.23
C TYR A 263 -3.29 24.67 -8.23
N THR A 264 -3.76 23.46 -8.00
CA THR A 264 -3.03 22.41 -7.29
C THR A 264 -3.22 21.07 -7.97
N LEU A 265 -2.25 20.18 -7.78
CA LEU A 265 -2.34 18.79 -8.16
C LEU A 265 -2.28 17.95 -6.86
N ALA A 266 -3.43 17.50 -6.41
CA ALA A 266 -3.52 16.69 -5.21
C ALA A 266 -3.27 15.21 -5.53
N VAL A 267 -2.48 14.56 -4.69
CA VAL A 267 -2.15 13.13 -4.79
C VAL A 267 -2.60 12.43 -3.52
N SER A 268 -3.36 11.33 -3.66
CA SER A 268 -3.67 10.44 -2.54
C SER A 268 -2.58 9.37 -2.40
N PRO A 269 -1.67 9.46 -1.43
CA PRO A 269 -0.62 8.47 -1.24
C PRO A 269 -1.16 7.12 -0.78
N LEU A 270 -2.27 7.10 -0.05
CA LEU A 270 -2.86 5.87 0.48
C LEU A 270 -3.68 5.08 -0.55
N ASP A 271 -4.16 5.73 -1.61
CA ASP A 271 -4.84 5.08 -2.74
C ASP A 271 -3.90 4.76 -3.90
N CYS A 272 -2.70 5.32 -3.91
CA CYS A 272 -1.71 5.11 -4.96
C CYS A 272 -1.18 3.67 -4.95
N MET A 273 -1.04 3.06 -6.13
CA MET A 273 -0.46 1.72 -6.31
C MET A 273 1.04 1.75 -6.63
N GLY A 274 1.65 2.94 -6.71
CA GLY A 274 3.08 3.09 -6.97
C GLY A 274 3.52 2.61 -8.35
N CYS A 275 2.65 2.59 -9.36
CA CYS A 275 2.96 2.07 -10.70
C CYS A 275 3.97 2.91 -11.49
N GLY A 276 4.08 4.23 -11.19
CA GLY A 276 5.03 5.15 -11.82
C GLY A 276 4.63 5.66 -13.21
N VAL A 277 3.45 5.30 -13.74
CA VAL A 277 3.00 5.73 -15.08
C VAL A 277 2.93 7.26 -15.20
N CYS A 278 2.46 7.94 -14.16
CA CYS A 278 2.36 9.41 -14.10
C CYS A 278 3.72 10.10 -14.26
N VAL A 279 4.79 9.51 -13.71
CA VAL A 279 6.17 10.02 -13.86
C VAL A 279 6.63 9.84 -15.31
N GLY A 280 6.35 8.67 -15.91
CA GLY A 280 6.77 8.35 -17.28
C GLY A 280 6.14 9.23 -18.36
N VAL A 281 4.95 9.80 -18.11
CA VAL A 281 4.27 10.68 -19.08
C VAL A 281 4.47 12.17 -18.82
N CYS A 282 5.13 12.55 -17.72
CA CYS A 282 5.29 13.95 -17.35
C CYS A 282 6.30 14.66 -18.26
N PRO A 283 5.88 15.62 -19.14
CA PRO A 283 6.78 16.23 -20.11
C PRO A 283 7.81 17.17 -19.47
N THR A 284 7.57 17.61 -18.24
CA THR A 284 8.44 18.54 -17.50
C THR A 284 9.16 17.89 -16.33
N ASN A 285 9.03 16.57 -16.17
CA ASN A 285 9.60 15.82 -15.05
C ASN A 285 9.23 16.40 -13.67
N SER A 286 8.03 16.97 -13.56
CA SER A 286 7.53 17.57 -12.31
C SER A 286 7.04 16.55 -11.29
N LEU A 287 7.11 15.25 -11.60
CA LEU A 287 6.78 14.16 -10.72
C LEU A 287 7.99 13.24 -10.59
N LYS A 288 8.30 12.84 -9.35
CA LYS A 288 9.30 11.82 -9.05
C LYS A 288 8.75 10.83 -8.03
N MET A 289 9.18 9.58 -8.09
CA MET A 289 8.78 8.58 -7.08
C MET A 289 9.65 8.76 -5.83
N VAL A 290 8.98 8.89 -4.69
CA VAL A 290 9.59 9.02 -3.35
C VAL A 290 8.94 8.02 -2.40
N SER A 291 9.53 7.81 -1.20
CA SER A 291 8.90 6.96 -0.17
C SER A 291 7.50 7.44 0.15
N ARG A 292 6.53 6.53 0.23
CA ARG A 292 5.14 6.85 0.62
C ARG A 292 5.08 7.58 1.95
N GLU A 293 5.83 7.12 2.94
CA GLU A 293 5.85 7.70 4.29
C GLU A 293 6.18 9.18 4.30
N SER A 294 7.06 9.63 3.38
CA SER A 294 7.38 11.06 3.22
C SER A 294 6.20 11.88 2.68
N GLN A 295 5.18 11.24 2.15
CA GLN A 295 4.01 11.87 1.53
C GLN A 295 2.69 11.60 2.28
N ASP A 296 2.69 10.86 3.37
CA ASP A 296 1.46 10.49 4.09
C ASP A 296 0.66 11.72 4.55
N ALA A 297 1.32 12.79 4.96
CA ALA A 297 0.68 14.07 5.31
C ALA A 297 -0.10 14.70 4.14
N LYS A 298 0.22 14.35 2.89
CA LYS A 298 -0.51 14.85 1.70
C LYS A 298 -1.90 14.23 1.55
N GLN A 299 -2.22 13.16 2.30
CA GLN A 299 -3.57 12.60 2.29
C GLN A 299 -4.61 13.62 2.78
N SER A 300 -4.32 14.37 3.82
CA SER A 300 -5.21 15.44 4.31
C SER A 300 -5.46 16.53 3.27
N VAL A 301 -4.45 16.87 2.48
CA VAL A 301 -4.59 17.82 1.36
C VAL A 301 -5.54 17.25 0.29
N PHE A 302 -5.34 15.99 -0.10
CA PHE A 302 -6.21 15.34 -1.08
C PHE A 302 -7.67 15.29 -0.59
N ASP A 303 -7.89 14.86 0.64
CA ASP A 303 -9.22 14.74 1.24
C ASP A 303 -9.92 16.10 1.36
N TYR A 304 -9.16 17.15 1.73
CA TYR A 304 -9.66 18.53 1.72
C TYR A 304 -10.13 18.97 0.34
N MET A 305 -9.30 18.75 -0.69
CA MET A 305 -9.65 19.14 -2.06
C MET A 305 -10.91 18.43 -2.55
N VAL A 306 -11.06 17.15 -2.24
CA VAL A 306 -12.26 16.38 -2.59
C VAL A 306 -13.51 16.90 -1.91
N ALA A 307 -13.39 17.30 -0.63
CA ALA A 307 -14.56 17.67 0.18
C ALA A 307 -14.98 19.13 0.04
N ASN A 308 -14.01 20.04 -0.23
CA ASN A 308 -14.25 21.49 -0.07
C ASN A 308 -14.07 22.31 -1.36
N VAL A 309 -13.44 21.76 -2.39
CA VAL A 309 -13.22 22.52 -3.63
C VAL A 309 -14.36 22.26 -4.62
N SER A 310 -15.07 23.32 -4.99
CA SER A 310 -16.21 23.24 -5.88
C SER A 310 -15.80 23.01 -7.34
N VAL A 311 -16.68 22.40 -8.14
CA VAL A 311 -16.52 22.31 -9.60
C VAL A 311 -16.60 23.71 -10.21
N LYS A 312 -15.78 23.98 -11.20
CA LYS A 312 -15.70 25.26 -11.93
C LYS A 312 -16.22 25.05 -13.35
N ASP A 313 -17.56 24.97 -13.48
CA ASP A 313 -18.24 24.68 -14.75
C ASP A 313 -17.90 25.70 -15.84
N GLU A 314 -17.77 26.97 -15.47
CA GLU A 314 -17.40 28.06 -16.38
C GLU A 314 -16.00 27.91 -17.02
N VAL A 315 -15.14 27.08 -16.44
CA VAL A 315 -13.83 26.74 -17.03
C VAL A 315 -13.97 25.57 -17.97
N ALA A 316 -14.82 24.60 -17.64
CA ALA A 316 -15.08 23.43 -18.49
C ALA A 316 -15.78 23.80 -19.81
N ASP A 317 -16.71 24.75 -19.76
CA ASP A 317 -17.48 25.22 -20.94
C ASP A 317 -16.63 26.04 -21.93
N GLY A 318 -15.40 26.35 -21.60
CA GLY A 318 -14.46 27.13 -22.46
C GLY A 318 -13.59 26.27 -23.36
N THR A 319 -13.81 24.97 -23.44
CA THR A 319 -13.15 24.04 -24.36
C THR A 319 -14.06 23.73 -25.52
#